data_3c99c7720072280d4cbdf8ae6f7893eb
#
_entry.id   3c99c7720072280d4cbdf8ae6f7893eb
#
_cell.length_a   1.000
_cell.length_b   1.000
_cell.length_c   1.000
_cell.angle_alpha   90.00
_cell.angle_beta   90.00
_cell.angle_gamma   90.00
#
_symmetry.space_group_name_H-M   'P 1'
#
loop_
_entity.id
_entity.type
_entity.pdbx_description
1 polymer ?
#
loop_
_entity_poly.entity_id
_entity_poly.type
_entity_poly.pdbx_seq_one_letter_code
_entity_poly.pdbx_strand_id
1 'polypeptide(L)'
;MSGFATGMLALLVLASPARGAFVTLPSPVPLAEKSLDLLRKANPADAPQWQLVVFGFTRCEDICPRSLENLSRLVKLAREEKVGLGGVFVSVDPDRDTDIVLERYTAPLGENTGYLRLEGEELERFKGQFGVEAVFYNKNKGNEFFYQVDHSSTAFVIDPAGRIRLVFDALEDVGSAEKMLRDNQDFFQ
;
A
#
# COMPACT_ATOMS: atom_id res chain seq x y z
N MET A 1 -25.48 -10.60 -63.74
CA MET A 1 -24.16 -10.39 -63.15
C MET A 1 -24.39 -9.69 -61.81
N SER A 2 -24.48 -10.45 -60.73
CA SER A 2 -24.78 -9.94 -59.39
C SER A 2 -23.48 -9.80 -58.59
N GLY A 3 -23.09 -8.57 -58.25
CA GLY A 3 -21.94 -8.27 -57.41
C GLY A 3 -22.35 -8.30 -55.91
N PHE A 4 -21.80 -9.26 -55.18
CA PHE A 4 -21.88 -9.28 -53.72
C PHE A 4 -20.80 -8.35 -53.13
N ALA A 5 -21.24 -7.26 -52.50
CA ALA A 5 -20.34 -6.40 -51.70
C ALA A 5 -20.24 -7.00 -50.29
N THR A 6 -19.07 -7.57 -49.98
CA THR A 6 -18.73 -8.10 -48.65
C THR A 6 -18.29 -6.91 -47.76
N GLY A 7 -19.17 -6.43 -46.92
CA GLY A 7 -18.85 -5.42 -45.92
C GLY A 7 -18.04 -6.04 -44.77
N MET A 8 -16.81 -5.64 -44.67
CA MET A 8 -15.90 -6.01 -43.58
C MET A 8 -16.21 -5.13 -42.35
N LEU A 9 -16.91 -5.67 -41.37
CA LEU A 9 -17.19 -5.00 -40.09
C LEU A 9 -15.91 -4.98 -39.24
N ALA A 10 -15.24 -3.85 -39.21
CA ALA A 10 -14.06 -3.66 -38.35
C ALA A 10 -14.54 -3.54 -36.89
N LEU A 11 -14.27 -4.56 -36.10
CA LEU A 11 -14.49 -4.53 -34.65
C LEU A 11 -13.43 -3.65 -34.00
N LEU A 12 -13.80 -2.40 -33.68
CA LEU A 12 -12.95 -1.51 -32.89
C LEU A 12 -12.93 -2.04 -31.44
N VAL A 13 -11.88 -2.77 -31.10
CA VAL A 13 -11.59 -3.08 -29.70
C VAL A 13 -11.06 -1.80 -29.05
N LEU A 14 -11.91 -1.10 -28.31
CA LEU A 14 -11.49 -0.01 -27.44
C LEU A 14 -10.71 -0.64 -26.27
N ALA A 15 -9.39 -0.65 -26.37
CA ALA A 15 -8.53 -0.95 -25.25
C ALA A 15 -8.69 0.17 -24.22
N SER A 16 -9.45 -0.07 -23.15
CA SER A 16 -9.46 0.81 -21.99
C SER A 16 -8.05 0.82 -21.41
N PRO A 17 -7.45 1.99 -21.13
CA PRO A 17 -6.18 2.02 -20.41
C PRO A 17 -6.38 1.32 -19.07
N ALA A 18 -5.51 0.37 -18.76
CA ALA A 18 -5.44 -0.25 -17.44
C ALA A 18 -5.12 0.85 -16.43
N ARG A 19 -6.15 1.34 -15.75
CA ARG A 19 -6.00 2.23 -14.60
C ARG A 19 -5.64 1.34 -13.42
N GLY A 20 -4.76 1.82 -12.56
CA GLY A 20 -4.31 1.12 -11.37
C GLY A 20 -5.48 0.48 -10.64
N ALA A 21 -5.55 -0.85 -10.71
CA ALA A 21 -6.70 -1.59 -10.22
C ALA A 21 -6.49 -1.93 -8.75
N PHE A 22 -7.51 -1.72 -7.95
CA PHE A 22 -7.60 -2.41 -6.66
C PHE A 22 -8.31 -3.75 -6.87
N VAL A 23 -7.91 -4.73 -6.08
CA VAL A 23 -8.53 -6.06 -6.06
C VAL A 23 -9.12 -6.31 -4.68
N THR A 24 -10.44 -6.53 -4.63
CA THR A 24 -11.09 -7.06 -3.43
C THR A 24 -10.84 -8.56 -3.37
N LEU A 25 -10.25 -9.02 -2.28
CA LEU A 25 -9.98 -10.43 -2.09
C LEU A 25 -11.29 -11.18 -1.80
N PRO A 26 -11.68 -12.19 -2.61
CA PRO A 26 -12.89 -12.95 -2.38
C PRO A 26 -12.81 -13.78 -1.08
N SER A 27 -11.60 -14.15 -0.68
CA SER A 27 -11.30 -14.78 0.61
C SER A 27 -10.29 -13.90 1.34
N PRO A 28 -10.71 -13.20 2.41
CA PRO A 28 -9.79 -12.38 3.21
C PRO A 28 -8.65 -13.21 3.80
N VAL A 29 -7.42 -12.68 3.75
CA VAL A 29 -6.23 -13.37 4.23
C VAL A 29 -5.91 -12.91 5.64
N PRO A 30 -5.99 -13.78 6.67
CA PRO A 30 -5.70 -13.41 8.04
C PRO A 30 -4.21 -13.16 8.24
N LEU A 31 -3.87 -12.08 8.96
CA LEU A 31 -2.54 -11.84 9.48
C LEU A 31 -2.35 -12.62 10.78
N ALA A 32 -1.09 -12.94 11.08
CA ALA A 32 -0.73 -13.45 12.41
C ALA A 32 -1.03 -12.36 13.46
N GLU A 33 -1.51 -12.77 14.65
CA GLU A 33 -1.86 -11.85 15.75
C GLU A 33 -0.71 -10.89 16.09
N LYS A 34 0.53 -11.41 16.14
CA LYS A 34 1.72 -10.59 16.38
C LYS A 34 1.85 -9.46 15.35
N SER A 35 1.57 -9.71 14.08
CA SER A 35 1.66 -8.69 13.01
C SER A 35 0.56 -7.66 13.14
N LEU A 36 -0.64 -8.07 13.52
CA LEU A 36 -1.73 -7.15 13.79
C LEU A 36 -1.41 -6.25 15.00
N ASP A 37 -0.82 -6.79 16.06
CA ASP A 37 -0.39 -6.01 17.22
C ASP A 37 0.71 -4.99 16.86
N LEU A 38 1.63 -5.35 15.96
CA LEU A 38 2.65 -4.43 15.46
C LEU A 38 2.00 -3.27 14.68
N LEU A 39 1.04 -3.55 13.81
CA LEU A 39 0.31 -2.51 13.07
C LEU A 39 -0.48 -1.58 13.99
N ARG A 40 -1.16 -2.14 15.02
CA ARG A 40 -1.89 -1.36 16.02
C ARG A 40 -0.97 -0.45 16.84
N LYS A 41 0.22 -0.90 17.16
CA LYS A 41 1.23 -0.09 17.88
C LYS A 41 1.83 1.00 17.00
N ALA A 42 2.03 0.71 15.71
CA ALA A 42 2.56 1.67 14.74
C ALA A 42 1.59 2.83 14.49
N ASN A 43 0.29 2.56 14.58
CA ASN A 43 -0.75 3.56 14.42
C ASN A 43 -1.76 3.44 15.56
N PRO A 44 -1.43 4.00 16.74
CA PRO A 44 -2.31 3.95 17.89
C PRO A 44 -3.57 4.75 17.65
N ALA A 45 -4.71 4.08 17.76
CA ALA A 45 -6.03 4.68 17.71
C ALA A 45 -6.86 4.22 18.90
N ASP A 46 -7.84 5.02 19.29
CA ASP A 46 -8.71 4.73 20.44
C ASP A 46 -9.62 3.51 20.21
N ALA A 47 -9.81 3.11 18.95
CA ALA A 47 -10.63 1.95 18.57
C ALA A 47 -9.98 1.14 17.44
N PRO A 48 -10.31 -0.16 17.33
CA PRO A 48 -9.92 -0.95 16.18
C PRO A 48 -10.42 -0.32 14.89
N GLN A 49 -9.51 -0.13 13.94
CA GLN A 49 -9.80 0.51 12.67
C GLN A 49 -9.17 -0.25 11.51
N TRP A 50 -9.62 0.07 10.31
CA TRP A 50 -8.97 -0.36 9.10
C TRP A 50 -7.55 0.21 9.01
N GLN A 51 -6.64 -0.53 8.40
CA GLN A 51 -5.26 -0.11 8.23
C GLN A 51 -4.91 -0.15 6.74
N LEU A 52 -4.41 0.96 6.21
CA LEU A 52 -3.80 1.04 4.88
C LEU A 52 -2.28 0.93 5.05
N VAL A 53 -1.72 -0.20 4.64
CA VAL A 53 -0.30 -0.51 4.80
C VAL A 53 0.41 -0.35 3.48
N VAL A 54 1.50 0.41 3.47
CA VAL A 54 2.43 0.56 2.35
C VAL A 54 3.84 0.20 2.80
N PHE A 55 4.57 -0.47 1.91
CA PHE A 55 5.98 -0.80 2.11
C PHE A 55 6.85 0.15 1.31
N GLY A 56 8.01 0.51 1.85
CA GLY A 56 8.92 1.41 1.19
C GLY A 56 10.19 1.68 1.98
N PHE A 57 10.96 2.67 1.54
CA PHE A 57 12.15 3.15 2.24
C PHE A 57 12.33 4.65 2.00
N THR A 58 12.96 5.35 2.94
CA THR A 58 12.99 6.82 2.94
C THR A 58 13.85 7.44 1.85
N ARG A 59 14.76 6.67 1.27
CA ARG A 59 15.64 7.11 0.16
C ARG A 59 15.12 6.72 -1.23
N CYS A 60 13.86 6.35 -1.34
CA CYS A 60 13.19 6.16 -2.62
C CYS A 60 12.85 7.54 -3.21
N GLU A 61 13.33 7.83 -4.43
CA GLU A 61 13.18 9.16 -5.05
C GLU A 61 11.95 9.27 -5.96
N ASP A 62 11.26 8.15 -6.25
CA ASP A 62 10.20 8.12 -7.25
C ASP A 62 8.83 7.69 -6.68
N ILE A 63 8.60 6.41 -6.46
CA ILE A 63 7.27 5.86 -6.15
C ILE A 63 6.86 6.12 -4.69
N CYS A 64 7.77 5.98 -3.73
CA CYS A 64 7.42 6.07 -2.31
C CYS A 64 6.84 7.42 -1.88
N PRO A 65 7.41 8.59 -2.29
CA PRO A 65 6.82 9.88 -1.92
C PRO A 65 5.38 10.02 -2.41
N ARG A 66 5.10 9.58 -3.62
CA ARG A 66 3.75 9.62 -4.25
C ARG A 66 2.77 8.70 -3.55
N SER A 67 3.20 7.47 -3.25
CA SER A 67 2.38 6.50 -2.51
C SER A 67 2.03 7.00 -1.11
N LEU A 68 2.96 7.68 -0.43
CA LEU A 68 2.73 8.26 0.89
C LEU A 68 1.80 9.47 0.86
N GLU A 69 1.95 10.35 -0.13
CA GLU A 69 1.01 11.45 -0.33
C GLU A 69 -0.41 10.92 -0.55
N ASN A 70 -0.55 9.89 -1.38
CA ASN A 70 -1.83 9.26 -1.66
C ASN A 70 -2.39 8.51 -0.44
N LEU A 71 -1.54 7.86 0.36
CA LEU A 71 -1.93 7.29 1.65
C LEU A 71 -2.52 8.36 2.56
N SER A 72 -1.81 9.48 2.73
CA SER A 72 -2.28 10.61 3.56
C SER A 72 -3.63 11.16 3.06
N ARG A 73 -3.80 11.31 1.73
CA ARG A 73 -5.06 11.74 1.14
C ARG A 73 -6.21 10.78 1.43
N LEU A 74 -5.98 9.47 1.32
CA LEU A 74 -7.00 8.45 1.60
C LEU A 74 -7.38 8.40 3.08
N VAL A 75 -6.41 8.49 3.99
CA VAL A 75 -6.66 8.55 5.43
C VAL A 75 -7.48 9.79 5.80
N LYS A 76 -7.15 10.94 5.20
CA LYS A 76 -7.91 12.18 5.39
C LYS A 76 -9.34 12.05 4.86
N LEU A 77 -9.51 11.53 3.65
CA LEU A 77 -10.84 11.30 3.06
C LEU A 77 -11.66 10.33 3.90
N ALA A 78 -11.07 9.24 4.37
CA ALA A 78 -11.75 8.27 5.23
C ALA A 78 -12.30 8.95 6.50
N ARG A 79 -11.52 9.85 7.10
CA ARG A 79 -11.97 10.65 8.26
C ARG A 79 -13.16 11.56 7.89
N GLU A 80 -13.14 12.21 6.73
CA GLU A 80 -14.24 13.04 6.23
C GLU A 80 -15.51 12.21 6.02
N GLU A 81 -15.37 11.00 5.51
CA GLU A 81 -16.45 10.03 5.28
C GLU A 81 -16.81 9.20 6.54
N LYS A 82 -16.21 9.50 7.69
CA LYS A 82 -16.42 8.79 8.97
C LYS A 82 -16.06 7.31 8.95
N VAL A 83 -15.13 6.93 8.08
CA VAL A 83 -14.52 5.60 8.05
C VAL A 83 -13.28 5.63 8.94
N GLY A 84 -13.21 4.71 9.90
CA GLY A 84 -12.02 4.52 10.73
C GLY A 84 -10.90 3.85 9.94
N LEU A 85 -10.08 4.64 9.25
CA LEU A 85 -8.93 4.16 8.48
C LEU A 85 -7.66 4.87 8.95
N GLY A 86 -6.64 4.11 9.30
CA GLY A 86 -5.30 4.60 9.60
C GLY A 86 -4.28 4.18 8.54
N GLY A 87 -3.17 4.90 8.47
CA GLY A 87 -2.06 4.60 7.57
C GLY A 87 -0.85 4.04 8.32
N VAL A 88 -0.16 3.06 7.74
CA VAL A 88 1.11 2.54 8.26
C VAL A 88 2.12 2.42 7.14
N PHE A 89 3.23 3.15 7.28
CA PHE A 89 4.40 2.99 6.45
C PHE A 89 5.35 1.95 7.05
N VAL A 90 5.65 0.88 6.33
CA VAL A 90 6.56 -0.18 6.76
C VAL A 90 7.88 -0.04 6.03
N SER A 91 8.96 0.22 6.77
CA SER A 91 10.28 0.27 6.15
C SER A 91 10.76 -1.12 5.74
N VAL A 92 11.24 -1.24 4.50
CA VAL A 92 11.93 -2.42 4.00
C VAL A 92 13.46 -2.30 4.12
N ASP A 93 13.97 -1.16 4.56
CA ASP A 93 15.39 -0.87 4.66
C ASP A 93 15.78 -0.29 6.05
N PRO A 94 15.64 -1.08 7.11
CA PRO A 94 15.84 -0.61 8.48
C PRO A 94 17.28 -0.20 8.80
N ASP A 95 18.27 -0.56 7.97
CA ASP A 95 19.65 -0.16 8.17
C ASP A 95 19.85 1.35 7.93
N ARG A 96 19.14 1.91 6.95
CA ARG A 96 19.18 3.36 6.66
C ARG A 96 18.02 4.12 7.28
N ASP A 97 16.89 3.46 7.46
CA ASP A 97 15.65 4.02 8.00
C ASP A 97 15.61 3.83 9.53
N THR A 98 16.33 4.69 10.24
CA THR A 98 16.25 4.73 11.72
C THR A 98 14.91 5.32 12.16
N ASP A 99 14.52 5.09 13.44
CA ASP A 99 13.28 5.65 13.98
C ASP A 99 13.19 7.16 13.83
N ILE A 100 14.30 7.88 14.05
CA ILE A 100 14.35 9.34 13.87
C ILE A 100 14.11 9.74 12.41
N VAL A 101 14.62 8.97 11.46
CA VAL A 101 14.41 9.21 10.03
C VAL A 101 12.95 8.95 9.67
N LEU A 102 12.40 7.83 10.11
CA LEU A 102 11.01 7.44 9.84
C LEU A 102 10.00 8.40 10.47
N GLU A 103 10.23 8.82 11.71
CA GLU A 103 9.40 9.82 12.39
C GLU A 103 9.33 11.13 11.59
N ARG A 104 10.47 11.64 11.15
CA ARG A 104 10.51 12.87 10.31
C ARG A 104 9.85 12.66 8.94
N TYR A 105 10.00 11.48 8.37
CA TYR A 105 9.46 11.13 7.06
C TYR A 105 7.94 11.00 7.07
N THR A 106 7.37 10.45 8.15
CA THR A 106 5.93 10.23 8.27
C THR A 106 5.19 11.39 8.94
N ALA A 107 5.87 12.26 9.69
CA ALA A 107 5.24 13.40 10.38
C ALA A 107 4.34 14.28 9.48
N PRO A 108 4.70 14.58 8.21
CA PRO A 108 3.83 15.37 7.33
C PRO A 108 2.54 14.67 6.90
N LEU A 109 2.41 13.35 7.11
CA LEU A 109 1.29 12.54 6.63
C LEU A 109 0.03 12.68 7.50
N GLY A 110 0.17 13.26 8.69
CA GLY A 110 -0.93 13.52 9.62
C GLY A 110 -1.01 12.55 10.79
N GLU A 111 -1.85 12.89 11.77
CA GLU A 111 -1.93 12.23 13.07
C GLU A 111 -2.36 10.73 13.00
N ASN A 112 -3.11 10.35 11.95
CA ASN A 112 -3.59 8.97 11.79
C ASN A 112 -2.71 8.14 10.86
N THR A 113 -1.43 8.49 10.76
CA THR A 113 -0.43 7.75 9.99
C THR A 113 0.81 7.53 10.84
N GLY A 114 1.20 6.27 10.97
CA GLY A 114 2.39 5.87 11.69
C GLY A 114 3.39 5.14 10.80
N TYR A 115 4.48 4.68 11.41
CA TYR A 115 5.45 3.85 10.73
C TYR A 115 5.74 2.57 11.53
N LEU A 116 6.27 1.57 10.83
CA LEU A 116 6.74 0.33 11.42
C LEU A 116 8.16 0.06 10.93
N ARG A 117 9.10 -0.03 11.88
CA ARG A 117 10.47 -0.44 11.68
C ARG A 117 10.69 -1.79 12.33
N LEU A 118 11.02 -2.78 11.53
CA LEU A 118 11.36 -4.13 11.97
C LEU A 118 12.74 -4.49 11.43
N GLU A 119 13.41 -5.43 12.05
CA GLU A 119 14.76 -5.86 11.66
C GLU A 119 14.85 -7.38 11.49
N GLY A 120 15.81 -7.82 10.68
CA GLY A 120 16.19 -9.22 10.53
C GLY A 120 15.01 -10.14 10.23
N GLU A 121 14.94 -11.26 10.90
CA GLU A 121 13.89 -12.27 10.68
C GLU A 121 12.47 -11.76 10.99
N GLU A 122 12.31 -10.78 11.87
CA GLU A 122 10.98 -10.23 12.16
C GLU A 122 10.43 -9.46 10.98
N LEU A 123 11.27 -8.66 10.31
CA LEU A 123 10.90 -7.97 9.06
C LEU A 123 10.58 -8.98 7.96
N GLU A 124 11.39 -10.00 7.77
CA GLU A 124 11.17 -11.02 6.75
C GLU A 124 9.86 -11.78 6.97
N ARG A 125 9.57 -12.19 8.20
CA ARG A 125 8.29 -12.83 8.53
C ARG A 125 7.11 -11.91 8.32
N PHE A 126 7.24 -10.64 8.67
CA PHE A 126 6.18 -9.65 8.46
C PHE A 126 5.91 -9.44 6.97
N LYS A 127 6.94 -9.14 6.18
CA LYS A 127 6.83 -8.99 4.70
C LYS A 127 6.22 -10.24 4.04
N GLY A 128 6.63 -11.42 4.48
CA GLY A 128 6.15 -12.69 3.93
C GLY A 128 4.64 -12.89 4.04
N GLN A 129 3.98 -12.31 5.06
CA GLN A 129 2.52 -12.38 5.18
C GLN A 129 1.79 -11.54 4.13
N PHE A 130 2.48 -10.56 3.56
CA PHE A 130 1.96 -9.68 2.50
C PHE A 130 2.46 -10.09 1.11
N GLY A 131 3.35 -11.09 1.04
CA GLY A 131 4.01 -11.46 -0.22
C GLY A 131 4.93 -10.35 -0.75
N VAL A 132 5.47 -9.51 0.14
CA VAL A 132 6.35 -8.41 -0.22
C VAL A 132 7.80 -8.88 -0.18
N GLU A 133 8.51 -8.67 -1.28
CA GLU A 133 9.94 -8.90 -1.39
C GLU A 133 10.68 -7.57 -1.50
N ALA A 134 11.91 -7.52 -1.00
CA ALA A 134 12.84 -6.41 -1.19
C ALA A 134 14.20 -6.97 -1.62
N VAL A 135 14.74 -6.45 -2.71
CA VAL A 135 16.03 -6.85 -3.28
C VAL A 135 17.01 -5.69 -3.15
N PHE A 136 18.17 -5.99 -2.59
CA PHE A 136 19.22 -5.01 -2.35
C PHE A 136 20.36 -5.21 -3.35
N TYR A 137 20.65 -4.20 -4.16
CA TYR A 137 21.72 -4.23 -5.16
C TYR A 137 22.94 -3.47 -4.64
N ASN A 138 24.12 -4.08 -4.78
CA ASN A 138 25.41 -3.50 -4.35
C ASN A 138 25.54 -3.26 -2.84
N LYS A 139 24.68 -3.84 -2.02
CA LYS A 139 24.81 -3.81 -0.56
C LYS A 139 25.88 -4.82 -0.11
N ASN A 140 27.03 -4.34 0.38
CA ASN A 140 28.11 -5.19 0.87
C ASN A 140 28.87 -4.47 2.01
N LYS A 141 29.79 -5.20 2.66
CA LYS A 141 30.69 -4.62 3.66
C LYS A 141 31.56 -3.53 2.99
N GLY A 142 31.39 -2.29 3.38
CA GLY A 142 32.03 -1.11 2.82
C GLY A 142 31.15 -0.26 1.93
N ASN A 143 29.94 -0.73 1.61
CA ASN A 143 28.93 0.05 0.91
C ASN A 143 27.57 -0.05 1.63
N GLU A 144 27.53 0.37 2.88
CA GLU A 144 26.35 0.28 3.75
C GLU A 144 25.34 1.40 3.49
N PHE A 145 25.73 2.45 2.73
CA PHE A 145 24.89 3.63 2.50
C PHE A 145 24.53 3.87 1.03
N PHE A 146 25.30 3.32 0.08
CA PHE A 146 25.14 3.58 -1.36
C PHE A 146 24.73 2.30 -2.09
N TYR A 147 23.54 1.82 -1.83
CA TYR A 147 22.93 0.68 -2.52
C TYR A 147 21.52 1.02 -2.97
N GLN A 148 21.04 0.28 -3.95
CA GLN A 148 19.67 0.39 -4.44
C GLN A 148 18.79 -0.68 -3.80
N VAL A 149 17.52 -0.34 -3.64
CA VAL A 149 16.49 -1.26 -3.14
C VAL A 149 15.35 -1.28 -4.16
N ASP A 150 14.98 -2.48 -4.56
CA ASP A 150 13.78 -2.74 -5.35
C ASP A 150 12.79 -3.50 -4.47
N HIS A 151 11.53 -3.09 -4.50
CA HIS A 151 10.46 -3.73 -3.74
C HIS A 151 9.12 -3.58 -4.45
N SER A 152 8.14 -4.41 -4.09
CA SER A 152 6.79 -4.24 -4.62
C SER A 152 6.15 -2.97 -4.06
N SER A 153 5.50 -2.20 -4.93
CA SER A 153 4.76 -0.96 -4.58
C SER A 153 3.33 -1.22 -4.11
N THR A 154 2.98 -2.49 -3.90
CA THR A 154 1.64 -2.92 -3.50
C THR A 154 1.24 -2.33 -2.15
N ALA A 155 0.02 -1.80 -2.06
CA ALA A 155 -0.60 -1.36 -0.82
C ALA A 155 -1.73 -2.30 -0.40
N PHE A 156 -1.93 -2.45 0.90
CA PHE A 156 -2.85 -3.43 1.49
C PHE A 156 -3.82 -2.75 2.43
N VAL A 157 -5.11 -3.11 2.34
CA VAL A 157 -6.12 -2.67 3.30
C VAL A 157 -6.50 -3.86 4.18
N ILE A 158 -6.30 -3.67 5.48
CA ILE A 158 -6.54 -4.66 6.53
C ILE A 158 -7.77 -4.24 7.33
N ASP A 159 -8.68 -5.16 7.56
CA ASP A 159 -9.88 -4.91 8.36
C ASP A 159 -9.56 -4.92 9.88
N PRO A 160 -10.48 -4.43 10.74
CA PRO A 160 -10.29 -4.40 12.19
C PRO A 160 -10.06 -5.79 12.82
N ALA A 161 -10.48 -6.87 12.12
CA ALA A 161 -10.24 -8.25 12.55
C ALA A 161 -8.86 -8.79 12.11
N GLY A 162 -8.01 -7.96 11.47
CA GLY A 162 -6.67 -8.33 11.05
C GLY A 162 -6.60 -9.15 9.77
N ARG A 163 -7.52 -8.94 8.84
CA ARG A 163 -7.52 -9.68 7.57
C ARG A 163 -7.28 -8.71 6.41
N ILE A 164 -6.40 -9.08 5.50
CA ILE A 164 -6.20 -8.34 4.24
C ILE A 164 -7.48 -8.51 3.39
N ARG A 165 -8.10 -7.39 3.04
CA ARG A 165 -9.36 -7.32 2.29
C ARG A 165 -9.20 -6.78 0.88
N LEU A 166 -8.32 -5.79 0.73
CA LEU A 166 -8.07 -5.11 -0.53
C LEU A 166 -6.57 -5.03 -0.80
N VAL A 167 -6.22 -5.08 -2.07
CA VAL A 167 -4.86 -4.92 -2.56
C VAL A 167 -4.88 -3.91 -3.69
N PHE A 168 -4.00 -2.92 -3.62
CA PHE A 168 -3.72 -1.98 -4.70
C PHE A 168 -2.39 -2.34 -5.32
N ASP A 169 -2.33 -2.43 -6.64
CA ASP A 169 -1.07 -2.75 -7.36
C ASP A 169 0.00 -1.68 -7.12
N ALA A 170 -0.36 -0.44 -7.30
CA ALA A 170 0.40 0.70 -6.78
C ALA A 170 -0.59 1.74 -6.26
N LEU A 171 -0.27 2.41 -5.15
CA LEU A 171 -1.12 3.48 -4.64
C LEU A 171 -0.92 4.78 -5.46
N GLU A 172 -0.80 4.65 -6.78
CA GLU A 172 -0.61 5.77 -7.71
C GLU A 172 -1.95 6.35 -8.20
N ASP A 173 -2.93 5.49 -8.47
CA ASP A 173 -4.28 5.92 -8.84
C ASP A 173 -5.15 6.17 -7.60
N VAL A 174 -4.84 7.26 -6.92
CA VAL A 174 -5.61 7.67 -5.74
C VAL A 174 -7.07 7.95 -6.08
N GLY A 175 -7.39 8.40 -7.29
CA GLY A 175 -8.76 8.70 -7.71
C GLY A 175 -9.67 7.46 -7.70
N SER A 176 -9.18 6.32 -8.14
CA SER A 176 -9.93 5.06 -8.06
C SER A 176 -10.09 4.59 -6.61
N ALA A 177 -9.07 4.76 -5.77
CA ALA A 177 -9.14 4.43 -4.36
C ALA A 177 -10.09 5.35 -3.57
N GLU A 178 -10.07 6.65 -3.84
CA GLU A 178 -11.03 7.63 -3.28
C GLU A 178 -12.47 7.30 -3.67
N LYS A 179 -12.69 6.97 -4.96
CA LYS A 179 -14.01 6.56 -5.45
C LYS A 179 -14.49 5.29 -4.77
N MET A 180 -13.61 4.29 -4.63
CA MET A 180 -13.92 3.04 -3.94
C MET A 180 -14.36 3.32 -2.49
N LEU A 181 -13.64 4.17 -1.78
CA LEU A 181 -13.94 4.51 -0.39
C LEU A 181 -15.29 5.22 -0.24
N ARG A 182 -15.64 6.14 -1.14
CA ARG A 182 -16.93 6.84 -1.13
C ARG A 182 -18.10 5.94 -1.53
N ASP A 183 -17.92 5.11 -2.55
CA ASP A 183 -19.00 4.30 -3.12
C ASP A 183 -19.29 3.04 -2.31
N ASN A 184 -18.38 2.63 -1.41
CA ASN A 184 -18.48 1.37 -0.66
C ASN A 184 -18.34 1.57 0.85
N GLN A 185 -18.98 2.59 1.40
CA GLN A 185 -18.94 2.86 2.86
C GLN A 185 -19.42 1.66 3.69
N ASP A 186 -20.42 0.92 3.22
CA ASP A 186 -20.93 -0.29 3.88
C ASP A 186 -19.86 -1.39 3.98
N PHE A 187 -18.86 -1.38 3.11
CA PHE A 187 -17.74 -2.32 3.16
C PHE A 187 -16.83 -2.07 4.37
N PHE A 188 -16.78 -0.83 4.85
CA PHE A 188 -15.94 -0.39 5.97
C PHE A 188 -16.67 -0.34 7.32
N GLN A 189 -17.91 -0.78 7.37
CA GLN A 189 -18.73 -0.90 8.60
C GLN A 189 -18.61 -2.31 9.25
#